data_7378dc2a2c045796ae8a49170838273e
#
_entry.id   7378dc2a2c045796ae8a49170838273e
#
_cell.length_a   1.000
_cell.length_b   1.000
_cell.length_c   1.000
_cell.angle_alpha   90.00
_cell.angle_beta   90.00
_cell.angle_gamma   90.00
#
_symmetry.space_group_name_H-M   'P 1'
#
loop_
_entity.id
_entity.type
_entity.pdbx_description
1 polymer ?
#
loop_
_entity_poly.entity_id
_entity_poly.type
_entity_poly.pdbx_seq_one_letter_code
_entity_poly.pdbx_strand_id
1 'polypeptide(L)'
;YELGRDFTAEGSSHSFDFTYGEQRLDDIALAMAGQHQVANASLAIMASLLLQKDYPKVTPKLIKDALAHANWRGRTEFLRPNLMIDGAHNNESVKVLIDLLQSEYADKEIELLFAAIDTKPIDGMLAQLKLVGDLTVTSFDYPNSVKLDKYPEAYKQVPDFKTWIKEHVTTDN
;
A
#
# COMPACT_ATOMS: atom_id res chain seq x y z
N TYR A 1 6.67 -23.66 1.77
CA TYR A 1 7.75 -22.79 1.30
C TYR A 1 7.72 -21.47 2.05
N GLU A 2 8.87 -20.96 2.41
CA GLU A 2 9.03 -19.78 3.27
C GLU A 2 10.04 -18.82 2.64
N LEU A 3 9.67 -17.54 2.52
CA LEU A 3 10.55 -16.47 2.05
C LEU A 3 11.73 -16.30 3.02
N GLY A 4 12.93 -16.23 2.48
CA GLY A 4 14.18 -16.13 3.24
C GLY A 4 14.79 -17.48 3.65
N ARG A 5 14.04 -18.59 3.45
CA ARG A 5 14.54 -19.94 3.72
C ARG A 5 14.54 -20.82 2.47
N ASP A 6 13.41 -20.95 1.83
CA ASP A 6 13.24 -21.83 0.66
C ASP A 6 13.41 -21.08 -0.66
N PHE A 7 13.10 -19.79 -0.67
CA PHE A 7 13.31 -18.85 -1.78
C PHE A 7 13.63 -17.46 -1.27
N THR A 8 14.26 -16.63 -2.11
CA THR A 8 14.65 -15.26 -1.75
C THR A 8 14.13 -14.25 -2.76
N ALA A 9 14.02 -12.99 -2.31
CA ALA A 9 13.74 -11.82 -3.15
C ALA A 9 14.57 -10.65 -2.66
N GLU A 10 15.35 -10.05 -3.53
CA GLU A 10 16.31 -8.99 -3.20
C GLU A 10 16.12 -7.80 -4.13
N GLY A 11 15.99 -6.61 -3.57
CA GLY A 11 15.75 -5.37 -4.31
C GLY A 11 14.57 -4.58 -3.79
N SER A 12 13.95 -3.78 -4.66
CA SER A 12 12.82 -2.92 -4.36
C SER A 12 11.62 -3.22 -5.27
N SER A 13 10.46 -2.58 -5.04
CA SER A 13 9.30 -2.69 -5.92
C SER A 13 9.57 -2.20 -7.36
N HIS A 14 10.56 -1.35 -7.55
CA HIS A 14 10.96 -0.87 -8.89
C HIS A 14 11.77 -1.91 -9.67
N SER A 15 12.61 -2.69 -8.98
CA SER A 15 13.33 -3.82 -9.55
C SER A 15 13.82 -4.73 -8.43
N PHE A 16 13.49 -6.02 -8.51
CA PHE A 16 13.99 -7.04 -7.60
C PHE A 16 14.25 -8.35 -8.34
N ASP A 17 15.11 -9.16 -7.76
CA ASP A 17 15.43 -10.50 -8.23
C ASP A 17 14.79 -11.54 -7.32
N PHE A 18 14.28 -12.62 -7.91
CA PHE A 18 13.71 -13.76 -7.20
C PHE A 18 14.54 -15.01 -7.48
N THR A 19 14.83 -15.79 -6.45
CA THR A 19 15.59 -17.05 -6.58
C THR A 19 14.90 -18.19 -5.82
N TYR A 20 14.75 -19.33 -6.50
CA TYR A 20 14.25 -20.59 -5.95
C TYR A 20 15.02 -21.77 -6.54
N GLY A 21 15.89 -22.41 -5.77
CA GLY A 21 16.79 -23.45 -6.26
C GLY A 21 17.69 -22.93 -7.39
N GLU A 22 17.63 -23.59 -8.56
CA GLU A 22 18.34 -23.14 -9.77
C GLU A 22 17.54 -22.12 -10.61
N GLN A 23 16.28 -21.86 -10.25
CA GLN A 23 15.44 -20.91 -10.97
C GLN A 23 15.70 -19.49 -10.48
N ARG A 24 15.94 -18.59 -11.43
CA ARG A 24 16.12 -17.17 -11.16
C ARG A 24 15.24 -16.34 -12.12
N LEU A 25 14.59 -15.34 -11.56
CA LEU A 25 13.89 -14.30 -12.30
C LEU A 25 14.50 -12.95 -11.90
N ASP A 26 15.17 -12.31 -12.84
CA ASP A 26 15.85 -11.03 -12.63
C ASP A 26 14.99 -9.86 -13.09
N ASP A 27 15.27 -8.66 -12.57
CA ASP A 27 14.67 -7.39 -12.98
C ASP A 27 13.13 -7.45 -12.99
N ILE A 28 12.53 -7.86 -11.88
CA ILE A 28 11.08 -7.90 -11.72
C ILE A 28 10.63 -6.53 -11.20
N ALA A 29 9.78 -5.84 -11.98
CA ALA A 29 9.15 -4.59 -11.59
C ALA A 29 7.70 -4.83 -11.14
N LEU A 30 7.23 -4.08 -10.14
CA LEU A 30 5.85 -4.12 -9.66
C LEU A 30 5.12 -2.84 -10.01
N ALA A 31 3.84 -2.96 -10.35
CA ALA A 31 2.96 -1.79 -10.48
C ALA A 31 2.63 -1.16 -9.12
N MET A 32 2.64 -1.96 -8.05
CA MET A 32 2.37 -1.50 -6.69
C MET A 32 3.68 -1.20 -5.94
N ALA A 33 3.79 -0.02 -5.36
CA ALA A 33 4.97 0.42 -4.62
C ALA A 33 5.07 -0.18 -3.21
N GLY A 34 6.30 -0.26 -2.70
CA GLY A 34 6.62 -0.62 -1.32
C GLY A 34 7.24 -2.00 -1.14
N GLN A 35 8.12 -2.10 -0.15
CA GLN A 35 8.90 -3.33 0.13
C GLN A 35 8.00 -4.53 0.49
N HIS A 36 6.86 -4.29 1.13
CA HIS A 36 5.89 -5.35 1.43
C HIS A 36 5.28 -5.97 0.16
N GLN A 37 5.23 -5.24 -0.95
CA GLN A 37 4.76 -5.76 -2.23
C GLN A 37 5.77 -6.69 -2.86
N VAL A 38 7.08 -6.50 -2.61
CA VAL A 38 8.12 -7.46 -3.02
C VAL A 38 7.89 -8.81 -2.34
N ALA A 39 7.62 -8.80 -1.02
CA ALA A 39 7.30 -10.03 -0.29
C ALA A 39 6.02 -10.71 -0.82
N ASN A 40 4.96 -9.95 -1.06
CA ASN A 40 3.70 -10.48 -1.63
C ASN A 40 3.91 -11.06 -3.04
N ALA A 41 4.62 -10.34 -3.90
CA ALA A 41 4.95 -10.78 -5.25
C ALA A 41 5.81 -12.06 -5.24
N SER A 42 6.76 -12.16 -4.31
CA SER A 42 7.61 -13.34 -4.16
C SER A 42 6.81 -14.60 -3.83
N LEU A 43 5.79 -14.47 -2.96
CA LEU A 43 4.86 -15.56 -2.66
C LEU A 43 4.02 -15.93 -3.90
N ALA A 44 3.57 -14.94 -4.67
CA ALA A 44 2.83 -15.15 -5.90
C ALA A 44 3.69 -15.81 -6.98
N ILE A 45 4.97 -15.41 -7.13
CA ILE A 45 5.94 -16.04 -8.03
C ILE A 45 6.12 -17.50 -7.61
N MET A 46 6.40 -17.76 -6.34
CA MET A 46 6.60 -19.11 -5.84
C MET A 46 5.40 -20.00 -6.12
N ALA A 47 4.18 -19.54 -5.82
CA ALA A 47 2.95 -20.26 -6.13
C ALA A 47 2.81 -20.53 -7.64
N SER A 48 3.11 -19.55 -8.48
CA SER A 48 3.05 -19.67 -9.94
C SER A 48 4.05 -20.71 -10.48
N LEU A 49 5.27 -20.72 -9.96
CA LEU A 49 6.29 -21.70 -10.33
C LEU A 49 5.88 -23.14 -9.96
N LEU A 50 5.28 -23.32 -8.79
CA LEU A 50 4.76 -24.63 -8.38
C LEU A 50 3.62 -25.12 -9.28
N LEU A 51 2.81 -24.20 -9.80
CA LEU A 51 1.69 -24.51 -10.70
C LEU A 51 2.13 -24.78 -12.15
N GLN A 52 3.36 -24.45 -12.56
CA GLN A 52 3.84 -24.66 -13.93
C GLN A 52 3.73 -26.12 -14.38
N LYS A 53 3.85 -27.06 -13.45
CA LYS A 53 3.69 -28.49 -13.72
C LYS A 53 2.32 -28.81 -14.34
N ASP A 54 1.27 -28.18 -13.84
CA ASP A 54 -0.12 -28.40 -14.27
C ASP A 54 -0.58 -27.37 -15.30
N TYR A 55 0.08 -26.22 -15.33
CA TYR A 55 -0.21 -25.06 -16.19
C TYR A 55 1.03 -24.60 -16.96
N PRO A 56 1.51 -25.34 -17.96
CA PRO A 56 2.79 -25.06 -18.65
C PRO A 56 2.81 -23.72 -19.42
N LYS A 57 1.66 -23.06 -19.59
CA LYS A 57 1.58 -21.71 -20.16
C LYS A 57 2.00 -20.61 -19.18
N VAL A 58 2.09 -20.90 -17.89
CA VAL A 58 2.59 -19.97 -16.87
C VAL A 58 4.12 -19.94 -16.97
N THR A 59 4.63 -19.09 -17.82
CA THR A 59 6.08 -18.92 -18.05
C THR A 59 6.67 -17.82 -17.16
N PRO A 60 7.99 -17.83 -16.88
CA PRO A 60 8.65 -16.74 -16.17
C PRO A 60 8.37 -15.35 -16.78
N LYS A 61 8.35 -15.26 -18.11
CA LYS A 61 7.99 -14.03 -18.81
C LYS A 61 6.57 -13.57 -18.47
N LEU A 62 5.60 -14.49 -18.54
CA LEU A 62 4.20 -14.16 -18.23
C LEU A 62 4.04 -13.72 -16.76
N ILE A 63 4.75 -14.35 -15.83
CA ILE A 63 4.75 -13.97 -14.41
C ILE A 63 5.27 -12.52 -14.26
N LYS A 64 6.40 -12.17 -14.85
CA LYS A 64 6.95 -10.81 -14.83
C LYS A 64 5.99 -9.80 -15.44
N ASP A 65 5.47 -10.08 -16.62
CA ASP A 65 4.51 -9.22 -17.33
C ASP A 65 3.24 -8.98 -16.48
N ALA A 66 2.72 -10.03 -15.83
CA ALA A 66 1.57 -9.92 -14.95
C ALA A 66 1.83 -9.05 -13.70
N LEU A 67 2.98 -9.21 -13.07
CA LEU A 67 3.37 -8.42 -11.88
C LEU A 67 3.57 -6.95 -12.21
N ALA A 68 4.13 -6.64 -13.38
CA ALA A 68 4.30 -5.27 -13.85
C ALA A 68 2.97 -4.52 -14.08
N HIS A 69 1.85 -5.24 -14.18
CA HIS A 69 0.51 -4.66 -14.39
C HIS A 69 -0.47 -4.98 -13.26
N ALA A 70 -0.08 -5.83 -12.31
CA ALA A 70 -0.94 -6.19 -11.19
C ALA A 70 -1.17 -5.00 -10.26
N ASN A 71 -2.42 -4.63 -10.08
CA ASN A 71 -2.80 -3.60 -9.13
C ASN A 71 -3.99 -4.07 -8.29
N TRP A 72 -4.15 -3.47 -7.13
CA TRP A 72 -5.30 -3.70 -6.28
C TRP A 72 -5.84 -2.36 -5.79
N ARG A 73 -7.10 -2.09 -6.08
CA ARG A 73 -7.74 -0.81 -5.75
C ARG A 73 -7.65 -0.51 -4.25
N GLY A 74 -7.27 0.72 -3.93
CA GLY A 74 -7.05 1.15 -2.56
C GLY A 74 -5.79 0.56 -1.90
N ARG A 75 -4.80 0.15 -2.66
CA ARG A 75 -3.46 -0.24 -2.18
C ARG A 75 -2.42 0.66 -2.82
N THR A 76 -2.01 1.71 -2.13
CA THR A 76 -1.09 2.73 -2.65
C THR A 76 -1.46 3.18 -4.06
N GLU A 77 -2.77 3.29 -4.32
CA GLU A 77 -3.32 3.59 -5.63
C GLU A 77 -3.33 5.09 -5.87
N PHE A 78 -2.66 5.54 -6.93
CA PHE A 78 -2.73 6.92 -7.37
C PHE A 78 -3.97 7.13 -8.24
N LEU A 79 -4.94 7.88 -7.71
CA LEU A 79 -6.10 8.34 -8.49
C LEU A 79 -5.74 9.55 -9.36
N ARG A 80 -4.72 10.31 -8.94
CA ARG A 80 -4.11 11.46 -9.65
C ARG A 80 -2.65 11.54 -9.23
N PRO A 81 -1.79 12.27 -9.97
CA PRO A 81 -0.37 12.40 -9.62
C PRO A 81 -0.11 12.88 -8.17
N ASN A 82 -1.03 13.65 -7.61
CA ASN A 82 -0.95 14.19 -6.24
C ASN A 82 -2.01 13.63 -5.28
N LEU A 83 -2.72 12.57 -5.64
CA LEU A 83 -3.73 11.94 -4.79
C LEU A 83 -3.54 10.42 -4.75
N MET A 84 -3.03 9.94 -3.64
CA MET A 84 -2.92 8.51 -3.35
C MET A 84 -4.01 8.07 -2.37
N ILE A 85 -4.57 6.89 -2.58
CA ILE A 85 -5.44 6.22 -1.62
C ILE A 85 -4.82 4.91 -1.15
N ASP A 86 -4.99 4.61 0.13
CA ASP A 86 -4.57 3.35 0.73
C ASP A 86 -5.59 2.83 1.74
N GLY A 87 -5.76 1.52 1.80
CA GLY A 87 -6.68 0.83 2.69
C GLY A 87 -6.05 0.37 4.01
N ALA A 88 -4.97 1.00 4.46
CA ALA A 88 -4.38 0.71 5.76
C ALA A 88 -5.40 0.97 6.89
N HIS A 89 -5.68 -0.06 7.71
CA HIS A 89 -6.78 -0.06 8.66
C HIS A 89 -6.45 -0.73 10.01
N ASN A 90 -5.17 -0.97 10.28
CA ASN A 90 -4.62 -1.43 11.55
C ASN A 90 -3.21 -0.88 11.72
N ASN A 91 -2.63 -1.02 12.93
CA ASN A 91 -1.32 -0.45 13.25
C ASN A 91 -0.21 -0.98 12.34
N GLU A 92 -0.24 -2.25 11.98
CA GLU A 92 0.77 -2.89 11.14
C GLU A 92 0.69 -2.36 9.71
N SER A 93 -0.50 -2.27 9.12
CA SER A 93 -0.67 -1.75 7.76
C SER A 93 -0.39 -0.25 7.68
N VAL A 94 -0.74 0.52 8.72
CA VAL A 94 -0.38 1.95 8.80
C VAL A 94 1.13 2.10 8.90
N LYS A 95 1.83 1.26 9.69
CA LYS A 95 3.29 1.29 9.74
C LYS A 95 3.91 1.04 8.37
N VAL A 96 3.42 0.05 7.63
CA VAL A 96 3.89 -0.25 6.27
C VAL A 96 3.67 0.92 5.31
N LEU A 97 2.53 1.61 5.42
CA LEU A 97 2.25 2.81 4.63
C LEU A 97 3.23 3.94 4.99
N ILE A 98 3.51 4.14 6.27
CA ILE A 98 4.47 5.15 6.73
C ILE A 98 5.88 4.85 6.23
N ASP A 99 6.33 3.59 6.34
CA ASP A 99 7.63 3.16 5.83
C ASP A 99 7.76 3.47 4.31
N LEU A 100 6.69 3.27 3.54
CA LEU A 100 6.62 3.65 2.12
C LEU A 100 6.70 5.17 1.93
N LEU A 101 5.88 5.95 2.67
CA LEU A 101 5.86 7.41 2.55
C LEU A 101 7.23 8.02 2.88
N GLN A 102 7.91 7.50 3.88
CA GLN A 102 9.24 7.96 4.28
C GLN A 102 10.34 7.55 3.30
N SER A 103 10.22 6.39 2.66
CA SER A 103 11.24 5.92 1.70
C SER A 103 11.10 6.53 0.31
N GLU A 104 9.87 6.72 -0.17
CA GLU A 104 9.61 7.11 -1.56
C GLU A 104 9.21 8.60 -1.70
N TYR A 105 8.72 9.21 -0.60
CA TYR A 105 8.12 10.56 -0.63
C TYR A 105 8.65 11.48 0.49
N ALA A 106 9.87 11.21 1.02
CA ALA A 106 10.46 11.97 2.11
C ALA A 106 10.68 13.47 1.79
N ASP A 107 10.78 13.82 0.51
CA ASP A 107 10.95 15.17 -0.01
C ASP A 107 9.62 15.91 -0.28
N LYS A 108 8.48 15.27 -0.04
CA LYS A 108 7.14 15.82 -0.29
C LYS A 108 6.48 16.30 0.99
N GLU A 109 5.72 17.38 0.86
CA GLU A 109 4.74 17.76 1.88
C GLU A 109 3.52 16.83 1.75
N ILE A 110 3.18 16.14 2.85
CA ILE A 110 2.12 15.13 2.85
C ILE A 110 0.95 15.64 3.68
N GLU A 111 -0.20 15.74 3.06
CA GLU A 111 -1.48 15.96 3.74
C GLU A 111 -2.25 14.64 3.81
N LEU A 112 -2.66 14.27 5.02
CA LEU A 112 -3.35 13.02 5.29
C LEU A 112 -4.81 13.25 5.64
N LEU A 113 -5.70 12.58 4.93
CA LEU A 113 -7.11 12.47 5.28
C LEU A 113 -7.41 11.05 5.73
N PHE A 114 -7.78 10.89 7.00
CA PHE A 114 -7.99 9.58 7.60
C PHE A 114 -9.44 9.39 8.03
N ALA A 115 -9.96 8.19 7.75
CA ALA A 115 -11.23 7.71 8.28
C ALA A 115 -11.11 6.23 8.64
N ALA A 116 -11.84 5.78 9.66
CA ALA A 116 -11.78 4.41 10.12
C ALA A 116 -13.17 3.84 10.43
N ILE A 117 -13.25 2.52 10.59
CA ILE A 117 -14.37 1.82 11.21
C ILE A 117 -14.03 1.53 12.68
N ASP A 118 -15.04 1.50 13.55
CA ASP A 118 -14.90 1.40 15.01
C ASP A 118 -14.54 0.00 15.54
N THR A 119 -14.25 -0.94 14.64
CA THR A 119 -13.82 -2.31 15.01
C THR A 119 -12.35 -2.41 15.40
N LYS A 120 -11.59 -1.33 15.31
CA LYS A 120 -10.15 -1.28 15.60
C LYS A 120 -9.80 -0.07 16.47
N PRO A 121 -8.84 -0.19 17.38
CA PRO A 121 -8.34 0.96 18.13
C PRO A 121 -7.64 1.93 17.19
N ILE A 122 -8.11 3.18 17.15
CA ILE A 122 -7.63 4.20 16.21
C ILE A 122 -6.42 4.99 16.74
N ASP A 123 -6.23 5.07 18.07
CA ASP A 123 -5.22 5.95 18.68
C ASP A 123 -3.80 5.65 18.19
N GLY A 124 -3.45 4.37 18.10
CA GLY A 124 -2.14 3.96 17.59
C GLY A 124 -1.93 4.30 16.12
N MET A 125 -2.97 4.21 15.29
CA MET A 125 -2.91 4.60 13.88
C MET A 125 -2.76 6.11 13.73
N LEU A 126 -3.54 6.91 14.47
CA LEU A 126 -3.47 8.36 14.45
C LEU A 126 -2.09 8.87 14.89
N ALA A 127 -1.56 8.30 15.99
CA ALA A 127 -0.23 8.66 16.49
C ALA A 127 0.88 8.38 15.45
N GLN A 128 0.79 7.28 14.74
CA GLN A 128 1.73 6.94 13.68
C GLN A 128 1.60 7.86 12.47
N LEU A 129 0.38 8.08 11.96
CA LEU A 129 0.13 8.91 10.76
C LEU A 129 0.62 10.35 10.96
N LYS A 130 0.46 10.90 12.17
CA LYS A 130 0.93 12.26 12.50
C LYS A 130 2.45 12.43 12.37
N LEU A 131 3.23 11.36 12.30
CA LEU A 131 4.68 11.44 12.14
C LEU A 131 5.13 11.78 10.71
N VAL A 132 4.25 11.65 9.72
CA VAL A 132 4.62 11.77 8.29
C VAL A 132 3.93 12.92 7.57
N GLY A 133 2.96 13.60 8.18
CA GLY A 133 2.29 14.72 7.53
C GLY A 133 1.19 15.36 8.36
N ASP A 134 0.54 16.35 7.79
CA ASP A 134 -0.60 17.03 8.40
C ASP A 134 -1.83 16.12 8.35
N LEU A 135 -2.30 15.73 9.53
CA LEU A 135 -3.38 14.76 9.69
C LEU A 135 -4.73 15.45 9.95
N THR A 136 -5.66 15.23 9.04
CA THR A 136 -7.07 15.56 9.17
C THR A 136 -7.89 14.28 9.28
N VAL A 137 -8.87 14.23 10.18
CA VAL A 137 -9.77 13.09 10.33
C VAL A 137 -11.16 13.43 9.80
N THR A 138 -11.83 12.41 9.28
CA THR A 138 -13.19 12.52 8.76
C THR A 138 -14.03 11.29 9.09
N SER A 139 -15.30 11.32 8.76
CA SER A 139 -16.18 10.16 8.78
C SER A 139 -16.79 9.94 7.39
N PHE A 140 -17.35 8.76 7.16
CA PHE A 140 -18.00 8.41 5.90
C PHE A 140 -19.30 7.65 6.16
N ASP A 141 -20.15 7.60 5.16
CA ASP A 141 -21.45 6.94 5.26
C ASP A 141 -21.28 5.42 5.18
N TYR A 142 -21.06 4.83 6.36
CA TYR A 142 -20.94 3.39 6.54
C TYR A 142 -21.39 3.02 7.98
N PRO A 143 -22.05 1.89 8.21
CA PRO A 143 -22.66 1.55 9.50
C PRO A 143 -21.71 1.65 10.70
N ASN A 144 -20.47 1.23 10.53
CA ASN A 144 -19.47 1.22 11.60
C ASN A 144 -18.38 2.30 11.40
N SER A 145 -18.67 3.36 10.65
CA SER A 145 -17.72 4.48 10.53
C SER A 145 -17.54 5.17 11.88
N VAL A 146 -16.29 5.41 12.27
CA VAL A 146 -15.97 6.23 13.44
C VAL A 146 -16.56 7.62 13.23
N LYS A 147 -17.41 8.08 14.15
CA LYS A 147 -18.00 9.41 14.11
C LYS A 147 -16.99 10.47 14.56
N LEU A 148 -17.14 11.71 14.06
CA LEU A 148 -16.19 12.78 14.35
C LEU A 148 -16.03 13.03 15.85
N ASP A 149 -17.09 12.96 16.63
CA ASP A 149 -17.09 13.13 18.09
C ASP A 149 -16.30 12.03 18.84
N LYS A 150 -15.90 10.96 18.17
CA LYS A 150 -15.06 9.88 18.71
C LYS A 150 -13.57 10.07 18.44
N TYR A 151 -13.21 10.99 17.55
CA TYR A 151 -11.80 11.32 17.37
C TYR A 151 -11.33 12.31 18.45
N PRO A 152 -10.08 12.22 18.90
CA PRO A 152 -9.54 13.20 19.85
C PRO A 152 -9.60 14.64 19.29
N GLU A 153 -10.01 15.60 20.12
CA GLU A 153 -10.15 17.03 19.74
C GLU A 153 -8.84 17.67 19.22
N ALA A 154 -7.71 17.06 19.55
CA ALA A 154 -6.39 17.51 19.09
C ALA A 154 -6.14 17.35 17.59
N TYR A 155 -6.99 16.59 16.88
CA TYR A 155 -6.88 16.38 15.44
C TYR A 155 -7.82 17.32 14.68
N LYS A 156 -7.32 17.84 13.56
CA LYS A 156 -8.13 18.61 12.61
C LYS A 156 -9.26 17.73 12.08
N GLN A 157 -10.48 18.19 12.12
CA GLN A 157 -11.67 17.44 11.74
C GLN A 157 -12.38 18.07 10.56
N VAL A 158 -12.85 17.28 9.63
CA VAL A 158 -13.66 17.72 8.50
C VAL A 158 -14.88 16.82 8.33
N PRO A 159 -16.10 17.38 8.28
CA PRO A 159 -17.34 16.59 8.18
C PRO A 159 -17.56 16.01 6.78
N ASP A 160 -17.06 16.69 5.74
CA ASP A 160 -17.22 16.27 4.34
C ASP A 160 -15.87 16.08 3.67
N PHE A 161 -15.45 14.82 3.57
CA PHE A 161 -14.21 14.45 2.91
C PHE A 161 -14.16 14.85 1.42
N LYS A 162 -15.30 14.94 0.75
CA LYS A 162 -15.37 15.31 -0.67
C LYS A 162 -15.01 16.78 -0.88
N THR A 163 -15.45 17.65 0.02
CA THR A 163 -15.07 19.05 0.02
C THR A 163 -13.59 19.20 0.32
N TRP A 164 -13.08 18.51 1.34
CA TRP A 164 -11.65 18.50 1.66
C TRP A 164 -10.79 18.09 0.45
N ILE A 165 -11.13 16.98 -0.24
CA ILE A 165 -10.41 16.54 -1.44
C ILE A 165 -10.43 17.61 -2.53
N LYS A 166 -11.56 18.29 -2.76
CA LYS A 166 -11.64 19.35 -3.77
C LYS A 166 -10.78 20.56 -3.47
N GLU A 167 -10.58 20.88 -2.20
CA GLU A 167 -9.79 22.03 -1.75
C GLU A 167 -8.29 21.72 -1.76
N HIS A 168 -7.87 20.47 -1.51
CA HIS A 168 -6.48 20.09 -1.34
C HIS A 168 -5.88 19.38 -2.58
N VAL A 169 -6.72 18.81 -3.44
CA VAL A 169 -6.29 18.17 -4.67
C VAL A 169 -6.50 19.11 -5.86
N THR A 170 -5.47 19.86 -6.19
CA THR A 170 -5.49 20.74 -7.35
C THR A 170 -5.65 19.95 -8.66
N THR A 171 -6.44 20.50 -9.58
CA THR A 171 -6.67 19.89 -10.90
C THR A 171 -5.55 20.18 -11.90
N ASP A 172 -4.57 20.98 -11.49
CA ASP A 172 -3.46 21.41 -12.34
C ASP A 172 -2.25 20.50 -12.17
N ASN A 173 -2.12 19.59 -13.13
CA ASN A 173 -0.97 19.15 -13.92
C ASN A 173 -1.18 17.79 -14.56
#